data_9d2afbc390dca5b4ad4eba14d5ab7120
#
_entry.id   9d2afbc390dca5b4ad4eba14d5ab7120
#
_cell.length_a   1.000
_cell.length_b   1.000
_cell.length_c   1.000
_cell.angle_alpha   90.00
_cell.angle_beta   90.00
_cell.angle_gamma   90.00
#
_symmetry.space_group_name_H-M   'P 1'
#
loop_
_entity.id
_entity.type
_entity.pdbx_description
1 polymer ?
#
loop_
_entity_poly.entity_id
_entity_poly.type
_entity_poly.pdbx_seq_one_letter_code
_entity_poly.pdbx_strand_id
1 'polypeptide(L)'
;MNEKNDIFSIKNKVIIITGAGRGIGRTIAVNMAKISAYVYCFDINFPTKIPDTLSNNLFHIKCDLTNTKKFGMECKKIFVNHKKIDVLINNLGITLPGKNEQSYLEKNWEQTLKINLTVAFNCSQTILKFMRKKKNGSIINITSINAELGFPNNPAYIASKGGLKMLGKSMAKDWGKYGIRVNNLGPGYIITKMTEKSYRNKKKYAARKANTMLGRWGETNDLLGPCIFLASDASSYVTGQDIYVDGGWSANGLQDE
;
A
#
# COMPACT_ATOMS: atom_id res chain seq x y z
N MET A 1 -25.74 -17.60 6.37
CA MET A 1 -25.35 -16.31 6.96
C MET A 1 -25.93 -15.21 6.08
N ASN A 2 -26.74 -14.30 6.65
CA ASN A 2 -27.31 -13.19 5.89
C ASN A 2 -26.19 -12.26 5.40
N GLU A 3 -26.07 -12.03 4.09
CA GLU A 3 -25.07 -11.15 3.47
C GLU A 3 -25.03 -9.72 4.06
N LYS A 4 -26.05 -9.30 4.78
CA LYS A 4 -26.15 -7.98 5.41
C LYS A 4 -25.26 -7.78 6.65
N ASN A 5 -24.64 -8.84 7.21
CA ASN A 5 -23.87 -8.77 8.46
C ASN A 5 -22.40 -9.18 8.33
N ASP A 6 -21.85 -9.30 7.11
CA ASP A 6 -20.43 -9.57 6.95
C ASP A 6 -19.62 -8.28 7.11
N ILE A 7 -19.06 -8.09 8.31
CA ILE A 7 -18.24 -6.93 8.66
C ILE A 7 -16.93 -6.84 7.83
N PHE A 8 -16.48 -7.94 7.23
CA PHE A 8 -15.34 -7.98 6.30
C PHE A 8 -15.71 -7.64 4.86
N SER A 9 -17.01 -7.48 4.55
CA SER A 9 -17.44 -7.20 3.19
C SER A 9 -16.90 -5.87 2.68
N ILE A 10 -16.32 -5.92 1.48
CA ILE A 10 -15.95 -4.73 0.68
C ILE A 10 -16.80 -4.62 -0.59
N LYS A 11 -17.90 -5.37 -0.68
CA LYS A 11 -18.84 -5.32 -1.82
C LYS A 11 -19.33 -3.89 -2.05
N ASN A 12 -19.28 -3.45 -3.30
CA ASN A 12 -19.65 -2.09 -3.72
C ASN A 12 -18.82 -0.94 -3.11
N LYS A 13 -17.75 -1.20 -2.36
CA LYS A 13 -16.82 -0.14 -1.97
C LYS A 13 -16.05 0.38 -3.19
N VAL A 14 -15.83 1.67 -3.24
CA VAL A 14 -15.03 2.34 -4.27
C VAL A 14 -13.62 2.51 -3.73
N ILE A 15 -12.68 1.79 -4.33
CA ILE A 15 -11.30 1.64 -3.85
C ILE A 15 -10.34 2.23 -4.89
N ILE A 16 -9.46 3.10 -4.47
CA ILE A 16 -8.36 3.64 -5.29
C ILE A 16 -7.06 3.00 -4.81
N ILE A 17 -6.27 2.46 -5.73
CA ILE A 17 -4.95 1.86 -5.44
C ILE A 17 -3.89 2.52 -6.31
N THR A 18 -2.87 3.10 -5.67
CA THR A 18 -1.72 3.69 -6.36
C THR A 18 -0.62 2.66 -6.60
N GLY A 19 0.07 2.73 -7.75
CA GLY A 19 1.10 1.75 -8.10
C GLY A 19 0.53 0.34 -8.31
N ALA A 20 -0.65 0.24 -8.94
CA ALA A 20 -1.39 -1.00 -9.09
C ALA A 20 -1.15 -1.72 -10.44
N GLY A 21 -0.17 -1.31 -11.22
CA GLY A 21 0.18 -1.96 -12.49
C GLY A 21 0.85 -3.32 -12.32
N ARG A 22 1.47 -3.59 -11.17
CA ARG A 22 2.19 -4.85 -10.89
C ARG A 22 2.34 -5.10 -9.38
N GLY A 23 2.88 -6.29 -9.04
CA GLY A 23 3.26 -6.68 -7.68
C GLY A 23 2.10 -6.61 -6.68
N ILE A 24 2.36 -6.13 -5.48
CA ILE A 24 1.41 -6.06 -4.36
C ILE A 24 0.12 -5.33 -4.77
N GLY A 25 0.24 -4.12 -5.32
CA GLY A 25 -0.92 -3.30 -5.69
C GLY A 25 -1.83 -3.99 -6.71
N ARG A 26 -1.24 -4.68 -7.72
CA ARG A 26 -2.02 -5.43 -8.70
C ARG A 26 -2.72 -6.64 -8.09
N THR A 27 -2.02 -7.41 -7.25
CA THR A 27 -2.62 -8.57 -6.58
C THR A 27 -3.81 -8.16 -5.72
N ILE A 28 -3.65 -7.12 -4.92
CA ILE A 28 -4.73 -6.56 -4.09
C ILE A 28 -5.89 -6.10 -5.00
N ALA A 29 -5.60 -5.35 -6.06
CA ALA A 29 -6.61 -4.80 -6.95
C ALA A 29 -7.47 -5.89 -7.61
N VAL A 30 -6.82 -6.90 -8.21
CA VAL A 30 -7.51 -8.00 -8.89
C VAL A 30 -8.39 -8.79 -7.91
N ASN A 31 -7.87 -9.12 -6.73
CA ASN A 31 -8.63 -9.93 -5.77
C ASN A 31 -9.76 -9.13 -5.10
N MET A 32 -9.59 -7.84 -4.82
CA MET A 32 -10.68 -7.00 -4.32
C MET A 32 -11.79 -6.80 -5.38
N ALA A 33 -11.43 -6.69 -6.66
CA ALA A 33 -12.44 -6.64 -7.73
C ALA A 33 -13.21 -7.95 -7.87
N LYS A 34 -12.58 -9.12 -7.69
CA LYS A 34 -13.25 -10.44 -7.69
C LYS A 34 -14.33 -10.57 -6.62
N ILE A 35 -14.18 -9.88 -5.50
CA ILE A 35 -15.18 -9.85 -4.41
C ILE A 35 -16.07 -8.61 -4.47
N SER A 36 -16.34 -8.15 -5.69
CA SER A 36 -17.34 -7.12 -6.03
C SER A 36 -17.07 -5.71 -5.50
N ALA A 37 -15.82 -5.34 -5.24
CA ALA A 37 -15.43 -3.93 -5.06
C ALA A 37 -15.20 -3.26 -6.42
N TYR A 38 -15.46 -1.95 -6.52
CA TYR A 38 -15.07 -1.12 -7.68
C TYR A 38 -13.65 -0.62 -7.46
N VAL A 39 -12.67 -1.15 -8.19
CA VAL A 39 -11.25 -0.88 -7.97
C VAL A 39 -10.64 -0.06 -9.09
N TYR A 40 -10.17 1.12 -8.77
CA TYR A 40 -9.50 2.06 -9.65
C TYR A 40 -7.99 2.01 -9.44
N CYS A 41 -7.30 1.42 -10.40
CA CYS A 41 -5.84 1.23 -10.41
C CYS A 41 -5.15 2.42 -11.06
N PHE A 42 -4.30 3.11 -10.31
CA PHE A 42 -3.48 4.19 -10.85
C PHE A 42 -2.03 3.74 -11.00
N ASP A 43 -1.49 3.84 -12.22
CA ASP A 43 -0.08 3.57 -12.51
C ASP A 43 0.33 4.28 -13.81
N ILE A 44 1.62 4.40 -14.04
CA ILE A 44 2.18 4.89 -15.31
C ILE A 44 2.18 3.79 -16.39
N ASN A 45 2.13 2.51 -15.97
CA ASN A 45 2.20 1.37 -16.89
C ASN A 45 1.35 0.18 -16.39
N PHE A 46 0.61 -0.43 -17.31
CA PHE A 46 -0.18 -1.64 -17.09
C PHE A 46 0.25 -2.71 -18.09
N PRO A 47 1.16 -3.65 -17.69
CA PRO A 47 1.72 -4.64 -18.60
C PRO A 47 0.73 -5.71 -19.08
N THR A 48 -0.42 -5.83 -18.40
CA THR A 48 -1.44 -6.84 -18.70
C THR A 48 -2.81 -6.22 -18.84
N LYS A 49 -3.63 -6.77 -19.73
CA LYS A 49 -5.04 -6.40 -19.88
C LYS A 49 -5.85 -6.75 -18.63
N ILE A 50 -6.98 -6.09 -18.46
CA ILE A 50 -8.00 -6.47 -17.48
C ILE A 50 -8.67 -7.74 -17.99
N PRO A 51 -8.82 -8.80 -17.16
CA PRO A 51 -9.64 -9.95 -17.52
C PRO A 51 -11.10 -9.52 -17.77
N ASP A 52 -11.74 -10.07 -18.79
CA ASP A 52 -13.12 -9.71 -19.17
C ASP A 52 -14.09 -9.91 -18.03
N THR A 53 -13.89 -10.94 -17.19
CA THR A 53 -14.68 -11.22 -15.99
C THR A 53 -14.62 -10.12 -14.92
N LEU A 54 -13.65 -9.19 -15.02
CA LEU A 54 -13.45 -8.08 -14.08
C LEU A 54 -13.66 -6.70 -14.74
N SER A 55 -14.07 -6.65 -16.01
CA SER A 55 -14.22 -5.40 -16.77
C SER A 55 -15.17 -4.39 -16.14
N ASN A 56 -16.16 -4.85 -15.36
CA ASN A 56 -17.12 -4.00 -14.67
C ASN A 56 -16.63 -3.47 -13.30
N ASN A 57 -15.57 -4.07 -12.74
CA ASN A 57 -15.15 -3.82 -11.35
C ASN A 57 -13.69 -3.37 -11.21
N LEU A 58 -12.88 -3.54 -12.26
CA LEU A 58 -11.45 -3.20 -12.25
C LEU A 58 -11.15 -2.22 -13.37
N PHE A 59 -10.63 -1.04 -13.02
CA PHE A 59 -10.38 0.04 -13.97
C PHE A 59 -8.92 0.46 -13.95
N HIS A 60 -8.26 0.47 -15.11
CA HIS A 60 -6.89 0.96 -15.27
C HIS A 60 -6.89 2.43 -15.66
N ILE A 61 -6.25 3.28 -14.86
CA ILE A 61 -6.07 4.70 -15.14
C ILE A 61 -4.57 5.02 -15.27
N LYS A 62 -4.12 5.25 -16.49
CA LYS A 62 -2.72 5.63 -16.75
C LYS A 62 -2.49 7.07 -16.27
N CYS A 63 -1.76 7.21 -15.15
CA CYS A 63 -1.51 8.49 -14.52
C CYS A 63 -0.15 8.51 -13.82
N ASP A 64 0.65 9.53 -14.11
CA ASP A 64 1.79 9.88 -13.27
C ASP A 64 1.26 10.60 -12.02
N LEU A 65 1.43 9.98 -10.86
CA LEU A 65 0.90 10.48 -9.59
C LEU A 65 1.71 11.66 -9.02
N THR A 66 2.84 12.02 -9.63
CA THR A 66 3.51 13.29 -9.35
C THR A 66 2.72 14.48 -9.90
N ASN A 67 1.83 14.25 -10.87
CA ASN A 67 0.87 15.21 -11.39
C ASN A 67 -0.43 15.19 -10.57
N THR A 68 -0.43 15.89 -9.45
CA THR A 68 -1.57 15.98 -8.51
C THR A 68 -2.85 16.53 -9.15
N LYS A 69 -2.73 17.43 -10.13
CA LYS A 69 -3.89 17.97 -10.86
C LYS A 69 -4.60 16.88 -11.64
N LYS A 70 -3.84 16.07 -12.41
CA LYS A 70 -4.39 14.96 -13.19
C LYS A 70 -5.03 13.92 -12.28
N PHE A 71 -4.35 13.50 -11.19
CA PHE A 71 -4.92 12.60 -10.19
C PHE A 71 -6.24 13.14 -9.62
N GLY A 72 -6.28 14.42 -9.25
CA GLY A 72 -7.48 15.06 -8.71
C GLY A 72 -8.65 15.10 -9.70
N MET A 73 -8.39 15.30 -11.00
CA MET A 73 -9.42 15.25 -12.04
C MET A 73 -10.02 13.84 -12.17
N GLU A 74 -9.18 12.80 -12.18
CA GLU A 74 -9.67 11.42 -12.26
C GLU A 74 -10.46 11.03 -11.00
N CYS A 75 -10.00 11.40 -9.81
CA CYS A 75 -10.74 11.19 -8.56
C CYS A 75 -12.10 11.90 -8.56
N LYS A 76 -12.19 13.11 -9.15
CA LYS A 76 -13.46 13.82 -9.31
C LYS A 76 -14.43 13.05 -10.21
N LYS A 77 -13.97 12.49 -11.33
CA LYS A 77 -14.80 11.64 -12.21
C LYS A 77 -15.33 10.41 -11.46
N ILE A 78 -14.46 9.70 -10.72
CA ILE A 78 -14.83 8.55 -9.90
C ILE A 78 -15.91 8.96 -8.87
N PHE A 79 -15.69 10.06 -8.17
CA PHE A 79 -16.64 10.57 -7.19
C PHE A 79 -17.99 10.99 -7.82
N VAL A 80 -17.98 11.58 -9.00
CA VAL A 80 -19.23 11.94 -9.71
C VAL A 80 -20.02 10.70 -10.08
N ASN A 81 -19.34 9.64 -10.52
CA ASN A 81 -19.98 8.38 -10.92
C ASN A 81 -20.56 7.61 -9.71
N HIS A 82 -19.78 7.43 -8.65
CA HIS A 82 -20.18 6.60 -7.50
C HIS A 82 -20.74 7.38 -6.32
N LYS A 83 -20.65 8.71 -6.32
CA LYS A 83 -20.98 9.61 -5.20
C LYS A 83 -20.20 9.34 -3.92
N LYS A 84 -19.14 8.52 -4.00
CA LYS A 84 -18.26 8.16 -2.88
C LYS A 84 -16.88 7.73 -3.36
N ILE A 85 -15.92 7.76 -2.45
CA ILE A 85 -14.63 7.06 -2.51
C ILE A 85 -14.43 6.53 -1.09
N ASP A 86 -14.44 5.21 -0.92
CA ASP A 86 -14.45 4.58 0.39
C ASP A 86 -13.04 4.26 0.89
N VAL A 87 -12.13 3.88 -0.01
CA VAL A 87 -10.78 3.43 0.36
C VAL A 87 -9.71 4.02 -0.56
N LEU A 88 -8.61 4.46 0.03
CA LEU A 88 -7.36 4.76 -0.68
C LEU A 88 -6.26 3.82 -0.19
N ILE A 89 -5.59 3.10 -1.10
CA ILE A 89 -4.40 2.31 -0.79
C ILE A 89 -3.19 3.00 -1.44
N ASN A 90 -2.37 3.66 -0.63
CA ASN A 90 -1.10 4.23 -1.03
C ASN A 90 -0.05 3.12 -1.12
N ASN A 91 0.02 2.45 -2.27
CA ASN A 91 0.95 1.35 -2.51
C ASN A 91 2.13 1.75 -3.39
N LEU A 92 2.04 2.86 -4.14
CA LEU A 92 3.16 3.29 -4.99
C LEU A 92 4.44 3.43 -4.18
N GLY A 93 5.52 2.83 -4.69
CA GLY A 93 6.84 2.96 -4.09
C GLY A 93 7.94 2.43 -4.99
N ILE A 94 9.13 3.00 -4.81
CA ILE A 94 10.35 2.61 -5.50
C ILE A 94 11.47 2.37 -4.48
N THR A 95 12.50 1.65 -4.90
CA THR A 95 13.74 1.48 -4.16
C THR A 95 14.92 1.71 -5.09
N LEU A 96 15.83 2.59 -4.71
CA LEU A 96 17.02 2.98 -5.46
C LEU A 96 18.24 2.85 -4.53
N PRO A 97 18.71 1.63 -4.23
CA PRO A 97 19.82 1.43 -3.30
C PRO A 97 21.14 1.95 -3.88
N GLY A 98 22.02 2.42 -3.01
CA GLY A 98 23.40 2.70 -3.33
C GLY A 98 24.20 1.42 -3.62
N LYS A 99 25.37 1.57 -4.23
CA LYS A 99 26.31 0.45 -4.41
C LYS A 99 27.01 0.09 -3.08
N ASN A 100 27.34 1.10 -2.29
CA ASN A 100 27.91 1.02 -0.95
C ASN A 100 27.48 2.26 -0.14
N GLU A 101 27.90 2.37 1.11
CA GLU A 101 27.54 3.46 2.04
C GLU A 101 28.00 4.85 1.58
N GLN A 102 29.07 4.95 0.79
CA GLN A 102 29.66 6.21 0.33
C GLN A 102 29.12 6.68 -1.04
N SER A 103 28.37 5.84 -1.75
CA SER A 103 27.97 6.09 -3.14
C SER A 103 26.47 6.31 -3.32
N TYR A 104 25.76 6.79 -2.29
CA TYR A 104 24.36 7.09 -2.42
C TYR A 104 24.15 8.45 -3.09
N LEU A 105 23.47 8.43 -4.25
CA LEU A 105 23.29 9.65 -5.06
C LEU A 105 22.14 10.51 -4.52
N GLU A 106 22.35 11.81 -4.42
CA GLU A 106 21.34 12.79 -3.98
C GLU A 106 20.04 12.68 -4.81
N LYS A 107 20.15 12.56 -6.13
CA LYS A 107 19.00 12.34 -7.01
C LYS A 107 18.17 11.10 -6.64
N ASN A 108 18.80 10.03 -6.15
CA ASN A 108 18.10 8.83 -5.70
C ASN A 108 17.36 9.09 -4.38
N TRP A 109 17.96 9.91 -3.50
CA TRP A 109 17.35 10.37 -2.27
C TRP A 109 16.07 11.16 -2.56
N GLU A 110 16.19 12.23 -3.34
CA GLU A 110 15.07 13.09 -3.69
C GLU A 110 13.95 12.33 -4.40
N GLN A 111 14.30 11.52 -5.40
CA GLN A 111 13.33 10.74 -6.15
C GLN A 111 12.60 9.73 -5.26
N THR A 112 13.31 9.07 -4.35
CA THR A 112 12.69 8.08 -3.44
C THR A 112 11.74 8.77 -2.46
N LEU A 113 12.14 9.87 -1.84
CA LEU A 113 11.27 10.65 -0.95
C LEU A 113 10.05 11.20 -1.71
N LYS A 114 10.26 11.75 -2.90
CA LYS A 114 9.17 12.26 -3.73
C LYS A 114 8.13 11.19 -4.02
N ILE A 115 8.55 10.01 -4.47
CA ILE A 115 7.62 8.95 -4.89
C ILE A 115 6.99 8.25 -3.68
N ASN A 116 7.80 7.87 -2.67
CA ASN A 116 7.30 7.03 -1.58
C ASN A 116 6.54 7.81 -0.50
N LEU A 117 6.86 9.09 -0.31
CA LEU A 117 6.30 9.90 0.78
C LEU A 117 5.44 11.05 0.26
N THR A 118 6.01 11.94 -0.57
CA THR A 118 5.30 13.14 -1.02
C THR A 118 4.08 12.78 -1.88
N VAL A 119 4.19 11.80 -2.78
CA VAL A 119 3.05 11.35 -3.59
C VAL A 119 1.94 10.77 -2.71
N ALA A 120 2.28 9.94 -1.71
CA ALA A 120 1.28 9.38 -0.80
C ALA A 120 0.55 10.46 0.00
N PHE A 121 1.28 11.48 0.48
CA PHE A 121 0.69 12.66 1.11
C PHE A 121 -0.29 13.38 0.17
N ASN A 122 0.14 13.70 -1.03
CA ASN A 122 -0.67 14.43 -2.01
C ASN A 122 -1.92 13.66 -2.45
N CYS A 123 -1.80 12.34 -2.64
CA CYS A 123 -2.95 11.47 -2.93
C CYS A 123 -3.95 11.48 -1.77
N SER A 124 -3.46 11.36 -0.53
CA SER A 124 -4.30 11.37 0.67
C SER A 124 -5.01 12.72 0.84
N GLN A 125 -4.32 13.84 0.67
CA GLN A 125 -4.91 15.18 0.71
C GLN A 125 -5.97 15.37 -0.39
N THR A 126 -5.73 14.83 -1.57
CA THR A 126 -6.70 14.91 -2.68
C THR A 126 -7.98 14.13 -2.34
N ILE A 127 -7.85 12.94 -1.75
CA ILE A 127 -8.99 12.07 -1.42
C ILE A 127 -9.76 12.57 -0.18
N LEU A 128 -9.06 13.21 0.77
CA LEU A 128 -9.67 13.75 2.00
C LEU A 128 -10.95 14.54 1.73
N LYS A 129 -10.95 15.42 0.72
CA LYS A 129 -12.11 16.26 0.39
C LYS A 129 -13.36 15.47 0.01
N PHE A 130 -13.19 14.27 -0.57
CA PHE A 130 -14.30 13.40 -0.96
C PHE A 130 -14.78 12.55 0.22
N MET A 131 -13.86 11.98 0.99
CA MET A 131 -14.17 11.20 2.19
C MET A 131 -14.83 12.08 3.27
N ARG A 132 -14.31 13.30 3.48
CA ARG A 132 -14.87 14.26 4.44
C ARG A 132 -16.34 14.60 4.17
N LYS A 133 -16.74 14.73 2.88
CA LYS A 133 -18.13 14.96 2.50
C LYS A 133 -19.05 13.81 2.93
N LYS A 134 -18.53 12.59 2.95
CA LYS A 134 -19.26 11.38 3.36
C LYS A 134 -19.11 11.04 4.83
N LYS A 135 -18.22 11.73 5.55
CA LYS A 135 -17.85 11.44 6.95
C LYS A 135 -17.47 9.97 7.14
N ASN A 136 -16.85 9.37 6.13
CA ASN A 136 -16.40 7.98 6.14
C ASN A 136 -15.24 7.80 5.16
N GLY A 137 -14.26 6.98 5.53
CA GLY A 137 -13.16 6.60 4.65
C GLY A 137 -12.10 5.76 5.35
N SER A 138 -11.36 5.00 4.56
CA SER A 138 -10.18 4.27 5.02
C SER A 138 -8.99 4.57 4.12
N ILE A 139 -7.87 4.98 4.71
CA ILE A 139 -6.59 5.16 4.02
C ILE A 139 -5.62 4.12 4.54
N ILE A 140 -5.02 3.36 3.63
CA ILE A 140 -4.07 2.29 3.92
C ILE A 140 -2.75 2.65 3.26
N ASN A 141 -1.71 2.91 4.04
CA ASN A 141 -0.38 3.16 3.53
C ASN A 141 0.43 1.87 3.52
N ILE A 142 0.93 1.44 2.35
CA ILE A 142 1.86 0.32 2.27
C ILE A 142 3.26 0.82 2.67
N THR A 143 3.60 0.60 3.93
CA THR A 143 4.91 0.94 4.49
C THR A 143 5.94 -0.16 4.23
N SER A 144 6.63 -0.65 5.21
CA SER A 144 7.61 -1.76 5.18
C SER A 144 8.07 -2.07 6.59
N ILE A 145 8.62 -3.26 6.86
CA ILE A 145 9.44 -3.51 8.05
C ILE A 145 10.60 -2.52 8.17
N ASN A 146 11.05 -1.96 7.04
CA ASN A 146 12.07 -0.90 7.00
C ASN A 146 11.59 0.47 7.52
N ALA A 147 10.35 0.59 7.95
CA ALA A 147 9.88 1.74 8.73
C ALA A 147 10.26 1.64 10.21
N GLU A 148 10.70 0.44 10.68
CA GLU A 148 11.19 0.16 12.04
C GLU A 148 12.67 -0.22 12.06
N LEU A 149 13.11 -0.96 11.04
CA LEU A 149 14.41 -1.61 11.02
C LEU A 149 15.36 -0.94 10.03
N GLY A 150 16.61 -0.75 10.45
CA GLY A 150 17.69 -0.30 9.58
C GLY A 150 17.99 -1.33 8.49
N PHE A 151 18.37 -0.84 7.31
CA PHE A 151 18.78 -1.66 6.19
C PHE A 151 19.94 -1.00 5.42
N PRO A 152 21.02 -1.73 5.08
CA PRO A 152 22.19 -1.13 4.49
C PRO A 152 21.96 -0.58 3.08
N ASN A 153 22.69 0.46 2.75
CA ASN A 153 22.79 1.05 1.41
C ASN A 153 21.47 1.59 0.82
N ASN A 154 20.47 1.88 1.65
CA ASN A 154 19.17 2.36 1.17
C ASN A 154 18.51 3.40 2.10
N PRO A 155 19.25 4.47 2.48
CA PRO A 155 18.79 5.43 3.49
C PRO A 155 17.49 6.14 3.09
N ALA A 156 17.33 6.52 1.82
CA ALA A 156 16.14 7.21 1.37
C ALA A 156 14.88 6.32 1.45
N TYR A 157 15.00 5.03 1.17
CA TYR A 157 13.87 4.12 1.30
C TYR A 157 13.42 4.01 2.76
N ILE A 158 14.37 3.82 3.68
CA ILE A 158 14.12 3.76 5.12
C ILE A 158 13.47 5.06 5.60
N ALA A 159 14.09 6.20 5.30
CA ALA A 159 13.56 7.51 5.65
C ALA A 159 12.14 7.72 5.09
N SER A 160 11.90 7.33 3.83
CA SER A 160 10.59 7.46 3.20
C SER A 160 9.52 6.58 3.86
N LYS A 161 9.86 5.34 4.25
CA LYS A 161 8.90 4.41 4.87
C LYS A 161 8.66 4.74 6.35
N GLY A 162 9.69 5.17 7.08
CA GLY A 162 9.55 5.74 8.43
C GLY A 162 8.71 7.02 8.43
N GLY A 163 8.99 7.93 7.49
CA GLY A 163 8.20 9.14 7.28
C GLY A 163 6.73 8.84 6.93
N LEU A 164 6.47 7.87 6.03
CA LEU A 164 5.12 7.46 5.66
C LEU A 164 4.35 6.85 6.84
N LYS A 165 5.03 6.07 7.69
CA LYS A 165 4.49 5.53 8.93
C LYS A 165 4.00 6.66 9.86
N MET A 166 4.86 7.63 10.16
CA MET A 166 4.50 8.75 11.03
C MET A 166 3.49 9.69 10.41
N LEU A 167 3.55 9.91 9.09
CA LEU A 167 2.54 10.65 8.34
C LEU A 167 1.15 10.00 8.50
N GLY A 168 1.07 8.66 8.44
CA GLY A 168 -0.17 7.92 8.68
C GLY A 168 -0.79 8.23 10.05
N LYS A 169 0.04 8.26 11.10
CA LYS A 169 -0.42 8.60 12.47
C LYS A 169 -0.89 10.05 12.58
N SER A 170 -0.17 10.99 11.98
CA SER A 170 -0.56 12.40 11.93
C SER A 170 -1.92 12.57 11.23
N MET A 171 -2.08 11.98 10.04
CA MET A 171 -3.35 12.02 9.30
C MET A 171 -4.50 11.35 10.08
N ALA A 172 -4.25 10.26 10.79
CA ALA A 172 -5.25 9.59 11.63
C ALA A 172 -5.76 10.54 12.75
N LYS A 173 -4.84 11.25 13.39
CA LYS A 173 -5.17 12.24 14.43
C LYS A 173 -6.01 13.39 13.88
N ASP A 174 -5.62 13.94 12.74
CA ASP A 174 -6.29 15.11 12.16
C ASP A 174 -7.66 14.79 11.59
N TRP A 175 -7.82 13.59 10.99
CA TRP A 175 -8.97 13.24 10.16
C TRP A 175 -9.96 12.32 10.84
N GLY A 176 -9.62 11.73 11.99
CA GLY A 176 -10.50 10.86 12.76
C GLY A 176 -11.83 11.53 13.11
N LYS A 177 -11.82 12.83 13.42
CA LYS A 177 -13.04 13.63 13.66
C LYS A 177 -14.01 13.70 12.47
N TYR A 178 -13.53 13.32 11.27
CA TYR A 178 -14.37 13.23 10.06
C TYR A 178 -14.78 11.79 9.73
N GLY A 179 -14.58 10.84 10.65
CA GLY A 179 -14.85 9.42 10.41
C GLY A 179 -13.87 8.76 9.44
N ILE A 180 -12.69 9.34 9.23
CA ILE A 180 -11.67 8.81 8.32
C ILE A 180 -10.60 8.10 9.14
N ARG A 181 -10.41 6.81 8.85
CA ARG A 181 -9.36 6.00 9.45
C ARG A 181 -8.12 6.00 8.57
N VAL A 182 -6.95 6.06 9.17
CA VAL A 182 -5.68 5.95 8.46
C VAL A 182 -4.81 4.93 9.18
N ASN A 183 -4.39 3.88 8.50
CA ASN A 183 -3.55 2.84 9.05
C ASN A 183 -2.41 2.49 8.09
N ASN A 184 -1.37 1.91 8.63
CA ASN A 184 -0.19 1.48 7.90
C ASN A 184 -0.16 -0.05 7.84
N LEU A 185 0.14 -0.59 6.67
CA LEU A 185 0.41 -2.01 6.46
C LEU A 185 1.88 -2.16 6.06
N GLY A 186 2.66 -2.82 6.89
CA GLY A 186 4.10 -2.99 6.76
C GLY A 186 4.48 -4.39 6.26
N PRO A 187 4.69 -4.59 4.94
CA PRO A 187 5.17 -5.88 4.44
C PRO A 187 6.60 -6.17 4.88
N GLY A 188 6.89 -7.47 5.11
CA GLY A 188 8.22 -8.01 5.17
C GLY A 188 8.83 -8.24 3.76
N TYR A 189 9.62 -9.29 3.63
CA TYR A 189 10.18 -9.71 2.33
C TYR A 189 9.14 -10.47 1.51
N ILE A 190 8.49 -9.76 0.59
CA ILE A 190 7.48 -10.31 -0.32
C ILE A 190 8.10 -10.57 -1.69
N ILE A 191 7.77 -11.70 -2.30
CA ILE A 191 8.20 -12.06 -3.67
C ILE A 191 7.52 -11.16 -4.69
N THR A 192 8.31 -10.26 -5.28
CA THR A 192 7.88 -9.31 -6.31
C THR A 192 9.04 -9.01 -7.24
N LYS A 193 8.78 -8.30 -8.34
CA LYS A 193 9.86 -7.81 -9.22
C LYS A 193 10.85 -6.86 -8.49
N MET A 194 10.40 -6.13 -7.48
CA MET A 194 11.24 -5.25 -6.67
C MET A 194 12.29 -6.03 -5.86
N THR A 195 11.93 -7.21 -5.36
CA THR A 195 12.77 -8.07 -4.52
C THR A 195 13.48 -9.18 -5.30
N GLU A 196 13.25 -9.29 -6.61
CA GLU A 196 13.69 -10.39 -7.47
C GLU A 196 15.21 -10.67 -7.37
N LYS A 197 16.04 -9.63 -7.41
CA LYS A 197 17.51 -9.78 -7.28
C LYS A 197 17.91 -10.45 -5.97
N SER A 198 17.19 -10.16 -4.88
CA SER A 198 17.45 -10.78 -3.58
C SER A 198 16.88 -12.18 -3.48
N TYR A 199 15.69 -12.38 -4.01
CA TYR A 199 15.02 -13.68 -4.03
C TYR A 199 15.79 -14.71 -4.85
N ARG A 200 16.35 -14.33 -6.02
CA ARG A 200 17.16 -15.22 -6.87
C ARG A 200 18.57 -15.48 -6.33
N ASN A 201 19.06 -14.69 -5.40
CA ASN A 201 20.35 -14.90 -4.76
C ASN A 201 20.21 -15.89 -3.60
N LYS A 202 20.74 -17.13 -3.74
CA LYS A 202 20.61 -18.22 -2.76
C LYS A 202 21.00 -17.81 -1.34
N LYS A 203 22.13 -17.10 -1.16
CA LYS A 203 22.62 -16.65 0.16
C LYS A 203 21.63 -15.64 0.78
N LYS A 204 21.22 -14.64 0.01
CA LYS A 204 20.25 -13.62 0.50
C LYS A 204 18.86 -14.23 0.74
N TYR A 205 18.45 -15.18 -0.09
CA TYR A 205 17.19 -15.91 0.11
C TYR A 205 17.19 -16.67 1.44
N ALA A 206 18.23 -17.47 1.68
CA ALA A 206 18.36 -18.26 2.90
C ALA A 206 18.41 -17.37 4.15
N ALA A 207 19.26 -16.35 4.15
CA ALA A 207 19.39 -15.42 5.28
C ALA A 207 18.06 -14.72 5.62
N ARG A 208 17.28 -14.30 4.61
CA ARG A 208 15.98 -13.66 4.85
C ARG A 208 14.91 -14.64 5.28
N LYS A 209 14.93 -15.86 4.75
CA LYS A 209 14.06 -16.95 5.20
C LYS A 209 14.31 -17.28 6.67
N ALA A 210 15.56 -17.40 7.09
CA ALA A 210 15.95 -17.70 8.47
C ALA A 210 15.49 -16.64 9.48
N ASN A 211 15.41 -15.36 9.06
CA ASN A 211 14.94 -14.29 9.93
C ASN A 211 13.40 -14.22 10.06
N THR A 212 12.64 -15.02 9.33
CA THR A 212 11.18 -15.09 9.51
C THR A 212 10.82 -16.26 10.42
N MET A 213 10.00 -16.03 11.44
CA MET A 213 9.49 -17.10 12.30
C MET A 213 8.69 -18.15 11.52
N LEU A 214 7.99 -17.74 10.45
CA LEU A 214 7.25 -18.64 9.57
C LEU A 214 8.14 -19.38 8.57
N GLY A 215 9.46 -19.17 8.57
CA GLY A 215 10.44 -19.90 7.77
C GLY A 215 10.24 -19.79 6.25
N ARG A 216 9.61 -18.72 5.75
CA ARG A 216 9.41 -18.50 4.32
C ARG A 216 9.40 -17.01 3.94
N TRP A 217 9.63 -16.73 2.67
CA TRP A 217 9.28 -15.44 2.10
C TRP A 217 7.75 -15.30 2.01
N GLY A 218 7.27 -14.08 2.14
CA GLY A 218 5.87 -13.78 1.89
C GLY A 218 5.56 -13.71 0.40
N GLU A 219 4.30 -13.93 0.08
CA GLU A 219 3.71 -13.73 -1.25
C GLU A 219 2.80 -12.50 -1.25
N THR A 220 2.51 -11.98 -2.45
CA THR A 220 1.63 -10.82 -2.57
C THR A 220 0.22 -11.07 -2.02
N ASN A 221 -0.25 -12.32 -2.05
CA ASN A 221 -1.52 -12.73 -1.46
C ASN A 221 -1.56 -12.69 0.07
N ASP A 222 -0.42 -12.80 0.75
CA ASP A 222 -0.37 -12.69 2.22
C ASP A 222 -0.85 -11.31 2.72
N LEU A 223 -0.79 -10.29 1.86
CA LEU A 223 -1.23 -8.93 2.18
C LEU A 223 -2.72 -8.68 1.93
N LEU A 224 -3.41 -9.59 1.25
CA LEU A 224 -4.80 -9.38 0.85
C LEU A 224 -5.75 -9.33 2.05
N GLY A 225 -5.67 -10.31 2.95
CA GLY A 225 -6.52 -10.38 4.14
C GLY A 225 -6.42 -9.14 5.02
N PRO A 226 -5.20 -8.72 5.42
CA PRO A 226 -5.01 -7.46 6.17
C PRO A 226 -5.49 -6.21 5.43
N CYS A 227 -5.35 -6.13 4.10
CA CYS A 227 -5.91 -5.04 3.31
C CYS A 227 -7.44 -5.04 3.32
N ILE A 228 -8.08 -6.20 3.20
CA ILE A 228 -9.55 -6.33 3.28
C ILE A 228 -10.01 -5.92 4.68
N PHE A 229 -9.37 -6.40 5.74
CA PHE A 229 -9.66 -5.99 7.12
C PHE A 229 -9.64 -4.46 7.26
N LEU A 230 -8.55 -3.81 6.85
CA LEU A 230 -8.42 -2.36 6.95
C LEU A 230 -9.39 -1.59 6.02
N ALA A 231 -9.79 -2.15 4.89
CA ALA A 231 -10.75 -1.57 3.96
C ALA A 231 -12.20 -1.74 4.38
N SER A 232 -12.51 -2.71 5.24
CA SER A 232 -13.86 -3.09 5.67
C SER A 232 -14.27 -2.46 6.98
N ASP A 233 -15.50 -2.72 7.38
CA ASP A 233 -16.06 -2.25 8.65
C ASP A 233 -15.55 -3.05 9.85
N ALA A 234 -14.90 -4.21 9.62
CA ALA A 234 -14.22 -5.00 10.65
C ALA A 234 -13.12 -4.18 11.37
N SER A 235 -12.60 -3.13 10.74
CA SER A 235 -11.62 -2.21 11.33
C SER A 235 -12.20 -0.85 11.70
N SER A 236 -13.52 -0.76 11.96
CA SER A 236 -14.22 0.51 12.23
C SER A 236 -13.66 1.30 13.42
N TYR A 237 -13.02 0.62 14.39
CA TYR A 237 -12.39 1.25 15.56
C TYR A 237 -10.85 1.17 15.52
N VAL A 238 -10.26 0.92 14.33
CA VAL A 238 -8.81 0.80 14.13
C VAL A 238 -8.31 1.98 13.30
N THR A 239 -7.54 2.88 13.91
CA THR A 239 -6.91 4.02 13.23
C THR A 239 -5.57 4.37 13.88
N GLY A 240 -4.62 4.90 13.11
CA GLY A 240 -3.27 5.24 13.56
C GLY A 240 -2.37 4.03 13.83
N GLN A 241 -2.77 2.83 13.42
CA GLN A 241 -2.05 1.60 13.73
C GLN A 241 -1.06 1.20 12.64
N ASP A 242 -0.02 0.47 13.07
CA ASP A 242 0.97 -0.18 12.21
C ASP A 242 0.73 -1.68 12.28
N ILE A 243 0.34 -2.32 11.16
CA ILE A 243 0.14 -3.77 11.06
C ILE A 243 1.25 -4.34 10.18
N TYR A 244 2.12 -5.17 10.76
CA TYR A 244 3.19 -5.83 10.02
C TYR A 244 2.74 -7.20 9.52
N VAL A 245 3.04 -7.47 8.24
CA VAL A 245 2.78 -8.75 7.56
C VAL A 245 4.12 -9.23 7.02
N ASP A 246 4.91 -9.80 7.90
CA ASP A 246 6.34 -10.02 7.70
C ASP A 246 6.83 -11.41 8.12
N GLY A 247 5.91 -12.31 8.45
CA GLY A 247 6.24 -13.67 8.92
C GLY A 247 6.93 -13.70 10.27
N GLY A 248 6.74 -12.67 11.11
CA GLY A 248 7.34 -12.53 12.42
C GLY A 248 8.74 -11.91 12.40
N TRP A 249 9.21 -11.40 11.26
CA TRP A 249 10.55 -10.80 11.15
C TRP A 249 10.79 -9.70 12.18
N SER A 250 9.89 -8.74 12.30
CA SER A 250 10.05 -7.59 13.21
C SER A 250 9.91 -7.96 14.70
N ALA A 251 9.37 -9.13 15.00
CA ALA A 251 9.21 -9.65 16.34
C ALA A 251 10.24 -10.76 16.70
N ASN A 252 11.11 -11.12 15.76
CA ASN A 252 12.13 -12.15 15.97
C ASN A 252 13.27 -11.58 16.81
N GLY A 253 13.46 -12.15 18.01
CA GLY A 253 14.53 -11.77 18.94
C GLY A 253 15.86 -12.46 18.64
N LEU A 254 16.50 -13.00 19.67
CA LEU A 254 17.71 -13.82 19.53
C LEU A 254 17.37 -15.10 18.78
N GLN A 255 18.21 -15.44 17.80
CA GLN A 255 18.18 -16.75 17.16
C GLN A 255 18.99 -17.69 18.03
N ASP A 256 18.41 -18.83 18.45
CA ASP A 256 19.16 -19.91 19.04
C ASP A 256 20.16 -20.44 18.00
N GLU A 257 21.42 -20.68 18.42
CA GLU A 257 22.50 -21.21 17.56
C GLU A 257 22.22 -22.67 17.14
#